data_5ae72e6258b6a12aa44c9590da2a6dd1
#
_entry.id   5ae72e6258b6a12aa44c9590da2a6dd1
#
_cell.length_a   1.000
_cell.length_b   1.000
_cell.length_c   1.000
_cell.angle_alpha   90.00
_cell.angle_beta   90.00
_cell.angle_gamma   90.00
#
_symmetry.space_group_name_H-M   'P 1'
#
loop_
_entity.id
_entity.type
_entity.pdbx_description
1 polymer ?
#
loop_
_entity_poly.entity_id
_entity_poly.type
_entity_poly.pdbx_seq_one_letter_code
_entity_poly.pdbx_strand_id
1 'polypeptide(L)'
;LYRRNPQLNKHGELIHLLSTEGLPKATLTQILDTAANFVSVSDREVKKVPLLRGKSVFNLFFENSTRTRTTFEIAATRLSADVINLDIARSSASKGESLLDTIANLSAMAADMFVVRHSESGAPYLIAQHVAPHVHVINAGDGRHAHPTQGLLDMYTIRHYKKDFSNLTVAIVGDVLHSRVARSDIHALTTLGCAEVRVVGPKTLVPSDMAQMGVRVCHTLEEGLRGADVIIMLRLQNERMSGALLPSSQEYFKSFGLTPEKLQLAKPDAIVMHPGPINRGVEIDSAVVDGAQSVILPQVTFGIAVRMAVMSIVAGNEP
;
A
#
# COMPACT_ATOMS: atom_id res chain seq x y z
N LEU A 1 -14.07 19.59 -18.89
CA LEU A 1 -13.32 18.46 -19.48
C LEU A 1 -13.02 17.44 -18.36
N TYR A 2 -13.83 16.39 -18.30
CA TYR A 2 -13.54 15.25 -17.42
C TYR A 2 -12.20 14.66 -17.86
N ARG A 3 -11.14 14.84 -17.05
CA ARG A 3 -9.90 14.11 -17.26
C ARG A 3 -10.19 12.63 -17.05
N ARG A 4 -10.09 11.87 -18.13
CA ARG A 4 -10.24 10.41 -18.11
C ARG A 4 -9.23 9.83 -17.11
N ASN A 5 -9.69 8.96 -16.19
CA ASN A 5 -8.81 8.28 -15.25
C ASN A 5 -7.84 7.36 -16.03
N PRO A 6 -6.52 7.61 -15.98
CA PRO A 6 -5.56 6.82 -16.77
C PRO A 6 -5.46 5.36 -16.31
N GLN A 7 -5.98 5.04 -15.14
CA GLN A 7 -5.98 3.68 -14.60
C GLN A 7 -7.00 2.76 -15.28
N LEU A 8 -8.02 3.34 -15.91
CA LEU A 8 -9.15 2.60 -16.48
C LEU A 8 -9.19 2.76 -18.00
N ASN A 9 -9.59 1.68 -18.70
CA ASN A 9 -9.86 1.74 -20.13
C ASN A 9 -11.27 2.34 -20.41
N LYS A 10 -11.67 2.35 -21.67
CA LYS A 10 -12.99 2.87 -22.09
C LYS A 10 -14.17 2.10 -21.51
N HIS A 11 -13.96 0.86 -21.05
CA HIS A 11 -14.97 0.01 -20.44
C HIS A 11 -14.97 0.07 -18.90
N GLY A 12 -14.14 0.93 -18.32
CA GLY A 12 -13.98 1.05 -16.86
C GLY A 12 -13.15 -0.06 -16.23
N GLU A 13 -12.41 -0.83 -17.01
CA GLU A 13 -11.56 -1.92 -16.54
C GLU A 13 -10.16 -1.41 -16.20
N LEU A 14 -9.54 -1.98 -15.16
CA LEU A 14 -8.22 -1.58 -14.68
C LEU A 14 -7.12 -2.02 -15.65
N ILE A 15 -6.36 -1.06 -16.16
CA ILE A 15 -5.20 -1.30 -17.04
C ILE A 15 -3.87 -0.85 -16.41
N HIS A 16 -3.93 0.06 -15.45
CA HIS A 16 -2.79 0.47 -14.61
C HIS A 16 -3.27 0.62 -13.16
N LEU A 17 -2.40 0.32 -12.21
CA LEU A 17 -2.67 0.65 -10.81
C LEU A 17 -1.71 1.73 -10.34
N LEU A 18 -2.20 2.96 -10.24
CA LEU A 18 -1.39 4.14 -9.89
C LEU A 18 -1.74 4.69 -8.51
N SER A 19 -3.01 4.61 -8.11
CA SER A 19 -3.52 5.09 -6.83
C SER A 19 -4.81 4.37 -6.47
N THR A 20 -5.13 4.28 -5.18
CA THR A 20 -6.48 3.87 -4.74
C THR A 20 -7.50 5.00 -4.90
N GLU A 21 -7.02 6.25 -4.95
CA GLU A 21 -7.84 7.41 -5.24
C GLU A 21 -8.44 7.33 -6.63
N GLY A 22 -9.75 7.54 -6.73
CA GLY A 22 -10.46 7.57 -7.99
C GLY A 22 -10.80 6.19 -8.58
N LEU A 23 -10.46 5.09 -7.91
CA LEU A 23 -10.92 3.78 -8.32
C LEU A 23 -12.35 3.52 -7.82
N PRO A 24 -13.23 3.00 -8.69
CA PRO A 24 -14.59 2.63 -8.28
C PRO A 24 -14.59 1.53 -7.22
N LYS A 25 -15.61 1.52 -6.36
CA LYS A 25 -15.82 0.46 -5.37
C LYS A 25 -15.83 -0.93 -6.01
N ALA A 26 -16.45 -1.06 -7.18
CA ALA A 26 -16.50 -2.33 -7.93
C ALA A 26 -15.10 -2.84 -8.31
N THR A 27 -14.20 -1.94 -8.72
CA THR A 27 -12.81 -2.29 -9.05
C THR A 27 -12.04 -2.74 -7.81
N LEU A 28 -12.16 -2.01 -6.70
CA LEU A 28 -11.53 -2.41 -5.44
C LEU A 28 -12.04 -3.78 -4.98
N THR A 29 -13.35 -4.00 -5.03
CA THR A 29 -13.97 -5.26 -4.65
C THR A 29 -13.51 -6.41 -5.55
N GLN A 30 -13.40 -6.19 -6.85
CA GLN A 30 -12.86 -7.18 -7.79
C GLN A 30 -11.43 -7.60 -7.42
N ILE A 31 -10.58 -6.65 -7.08
CA ILE A 31 -9.20 -6.93 -6.66
C ILE A 31 -9.21 -7.80 -5.39
N LEU A 32 -10.02 -7.44 -4.40
CA LEU A 32 -10.10 -8.18 -3.14
C LEU A 32 -10.65 -9.60 -3.34
N ASP A 33 -11.67 -9.77 -4.18
CA ASP A 33 -12.25 -11.07 -4.50
C ASP A 33 -11.25 -11.96 -5.26
N THR A 34 -10.52 -11.39 -6.20
CA THR A 34 -9.48 -12.08 -6.95
C THR A 34 -8.33 -12.51 -6.03
N ALA A 35 -7.93 -11.62 -5.12
CA ALA A 35 -6.91 -11.93 -4.12
C ALA A 35 -7.31 -13.11 -3.23
N ALA A 36 -8.58 -13.21 -2.84
CA ALA A 36 -9.09 -14.32 -2.04
C ALA A 36 -8.85 -15.67 -2.73
N ASN A 37 -9.00 -15.75 -4.05
CA ASN A 37 -8.71 -16.95 -4.83
C ASN A 37 -7.22 -17.30 -4.79
N PHE A 38 -6.33 -16.30 -4.82
CA PHE A 38 -4.88 -16.54 -4.77
C PHE A 38 -4.37 -16.89 -3.37
N VAL A 39 -5.02 -16.48 -2.31
CA VAL A 39 -4.67 -16.94 -0.96
C VAL A 39 -4.73 -18.46 -0.88
N SER A 40 -5.73 -19.08 -1.47
CA SER A 40 -5.86 -20.54 -1.51
C SER A 40 -4.75 -21.24 -2.33
N VAL A 41 -4.15 -20.55 -3.30
CA VAL A 41 -3.02 -21.09 -4.08
C VAL A 41 -1.78 -21.25 -3.22
N SER A 42 -1.59 -20.40 -2.21
CA SER A 42 -0.44 -20.47 -1.31
C SER A 42 -0.40 -21.74 -0.47
N ASP A 43 -1.53 -22.40 -0.28
CA ASP A 43 -1.63 -23.66 0.46
C ASP A 43 -1.40 -24.91 -0.40
N ARG A 44 -1.19 -24.72 -1.71
CA ARG A 44 -0.95 -25.84 -2.65
C ARG A 44 0.54 -26.22 -2.63
N GLU A 45 0.80 -27.49 -2.95
CA GLU A 45 2.15 -27.98 -3.17
C GLU A 45 2.86 -27.23 -4.31
N VAL A 46 2.15 -27.02 -5.44
CA VAL A 46 2.62 -26.17 -6.55
C VAL A 46 1.93 -24.82 -6.46
N LYS A 47 2.73 -23.79 -6.11
CA LYS A 47 2.25 -22.42 -5.86
C LYS A 47 2.29 -21.54 -7.12
N LYS A 48 2.06 -22.13 -8.30
CA LYS A 48 2.09 -21.41 -9.57
C LYS A 48 0.80 -21.56 -10.35
N VAL A 49 0.43 -20.47 -11.04
CA VAL A 49 -0.66 -20.45 -12.02
C VAL A 49 -0.16 -19.80 -13.31
N PRO A 50 -0.61 -20.22 -14.50
CA PRO A 50 0.00 -19.79 -15.77
C PRO A 50 -0.57 -18.48 -16.35
N LEU A 51 -1.11 -17.58 -15.53
CA LEU A 51 -1.85 -16.40 -16.00
C LEU A 51 -0.97 -15.36 -16.72
N LEU A 52 0.32 -15.25 -16.37
CA LEU A 52 1.27 -14.36 -17.03
C LEU A 52 2.40 -15.10 -17.75
N ARG A 53 2.15 -16.37 -18.12
CA ARG A 53 3.13 -17.16 -18.87
C ARG A 53 3.48 -16.48 -20.20
N GLY A 54 4.78 -16.27 -20.44
CA GLY A 54 5.28 -15.59 -21.63
C GLY A 54 5.26 -14.07 -21.56
N LYS A 55 4.82 -13.49 -20.42
CA LYS A 55 4.86 -12.05 -20.15
C LYS A 55 6.10 -11.68 -19.36
N SER A 56 6.67 -10.50 -19.65
CA SER A 56 7.85 -9.98 -18.95
C SER A 56 7.46 -8.85 -18.03
N VAL A 57 7.76 -9.02 -16.74
CA VAL A 57 7.51 -8.04 -15.68
C VAL A 57 8.84 -7.44 -15.25
N PHE A 58 8.99 -6.12 -15.39
CA PHE A 58 10.18 -5.38 -14.99
C PHE A 58 9.90 -4.64 -13.69
N ASN A 59 10.61 -5.03 -12.63
CA ASN A 59 10.60 -4.33 -11.35
C ASN A 59 11.64 -3.22 -11.37
N LEU A 60 11.16 -1.98 -11.48
CA LEU A 60 11.98 -0.77 -11.61
C LEU A 60 11.97 -0.02 -10.28
N PHE A 61 12.99 -0.22 -9.47
CA PHE A 61 13.10 0.41 -8.17
C PHE A 61 14.17 1.50 -8.21
N PHE A 62 13.71 2.75 -8.26
CA PHE A 62 14.54 3.96 -8.17
C PHE A 62 14.83 4.35 -6.70
N GLU A 63 14.16 3.73 -5.79
CA GLU A 63 14.29 3.88 -4.35
C GLU A 63 14.37 2.47 -3.74
N ASN A 64 15.25 2.25 -2.77
CA ASN A 64 15.44 0.92 -2.17
C ASN A 64 14.21 0.48 -1.37
N SER A 65 13.75 -0.72 -1.64
CA SER A 65 12.81 -1.46 -0.80
C SER A 65 12.90 -2.94 -1.09
N THR A 66 13.70 -3.63 -0.30
CA THR A 66 13.87 -5.09 -0.44
C THR A 66 12.56 -5.85 -0.23
N ARG A 67 11.76 -5.46 0.76
CA ARG A 67 10.49 -6.12 1.07
C ARG A 67 9.49 -6.01 -0.08
N THR A 68 9.22 -4.80 -0.55
CA THR A 68 8.26 -4.55 -1.63
C THR A 68 8.71 -5.22 -2.92
N ARG A 69 9.99 -5.09 -3.30
CA ARG A 69 10.54 -5.74 -4.48
C ARG A 69 10.40 -7.27 -4.40
N THR A 70 10.75 -7.86 -3.27
CA THR A 70 10.65 -9.32 -3.07
C THR A 70 9.22 -9.81 -3.19
N THR A 71 8.24 -9.10 -2.63
CA THR A 71 6.83 -9.49 -2.73
C THR A 71 6.29 -9.40 -4.16
N PHE A 72 6.70 -8.40 -4.94
CA PHE A 72 6.34 -8.31 -6.36
C PHE A 72 7.04 -9.38 -7.20
N GLU A 73 8.30 -9.68 -6.91
CA GLU A 73 9.01 -10.78 -7.57
C GLU A 73 8.33 -12.12 -7.33
N ILE A 74 7.98 -12.43 -6.09
CA ILE A 74 7.25 -13.65 -5.74
C ILE A 74 5.89 -13.69 -6.46
N ALA A 75 5.14 -12.60 -6.43
CA ALA A 75 3.83 -12.53 -7.06
C ALA A 75 3.91 -12.80 -8.57
N ALA A 76 4.81 -12.13 -9.27
CA ALA A 76 5.02 -12.30 -10.71
C ALA A 76 5.49 -13.73 -11.04
N THR A 77 6.40 -14.29 -10.26
CA THR A 77 6.89 -15.65 -10.43
C THR A 77 5.78 -16.68 -10.23
N ARG A 78 4.91 -16.50 -9.25
CA ARG A 78 3.75 -17.36 -9.03
C ARG A 78 2.71 -17.29 -10.15
N LEU A 79 2.67 -16.20 -10.89
CA LEU A 79 1.85 -16.03 -12.10
C LEU A 79 2.54 -16.58 -13.36
N SER A 80 3.73 -17.15 -13.22
CA SER A 80 4.55 -17.70 -14.32
C SER A 80 5.10 -16.66 -15.29
N ALA A 81 5.23 -15.40 -14.85
CA ALA A 81 5.90 -14.36 -15.62
C ALA A 81 7.41 -14.52 -15.59
N ASP A 82 8.08 -14.00 -16.62
CA ASP A 82 9.50 -13.73 -16.58
C ASP A 82 9.73 -12.41 -15.82
N VAL A 83 10.58 -12.46 -14.78
CA VAL A 83 10.78 -11.32 -13.88
C VAL A 83 12.19 -10.77 -14.06
N ILE A 84 12.28 -9.48 -14.30
CA ILE A 84 13.55 -8.74 -14.39
C ILE A 84 13.57 -7.67 -13.30
N ASN A 85 14.51 -7.78 -12.37
CA ASN A 85 14.72 -6.80 -11.32
C ASN A 85 15.83 -5.84 -11.73
N LEU A 86 15.53 -4.54 -11.73
CA LEU A 86 16.49 -3.49 -12.07
C LEU A 86 16.59 -2.48 -10.94
N ASP A 87 17.82 -2.26 -10.47
CA ASP A 87 18.19 -1.18 -9.56
C ASP A 87 18.74 -0.02 -10.39
N ILE A 88 17.85 0.91 -10.76
CA ILE A 88 18.17 1.99 -11.68
C ILE A 88 18.91 3.14 -10.99
N ALA A 89 18.77 3.27 -9.67
CA ALA A 89 19.47 4.30 -8.89
C ALA A 89 21.00 4.22 -9.02
N ARG A 90 21.53 3.03 -9.33
CA ARG A 90 22.97 2.79 -9.46
C ARG A 90 23.51 2.77 -10.90
N SER A 91 22.64 2.59 -11.91
CA SER A 91 23.13 2.29 -13.27
C SER A 91 22.91 3.40 -14.29
N SER A 92 21.70 3.95 -14.43
CA SER A 92 21.36 4.86 -15.53
C SER A 92 21.35 6.33 -15.12
N ALA A 93 20.91 6.67 -13.90
CA ALA A 93 20.91 8.04 -13.41
C ALA A 93 22.33 8.64 -13.30
N SER A 94 23.34 7.80 -13.03
CA SER A 94 24.75 8.21 -13.02
C SER A 94 25.29 8.60 -14.40
N LYS A 95 24.61 8.23 -15.48
CA LYS A 95 24.99 8.52 -16.86
C LYS A 95 24.15 9.65 -17.51
N GLY A 96 23.27 10.29 -16.75
CA GLY A 96 22.44 11.39 -17.24
C GLY A 96 21.27 10.98 -18.14
N GLU A 97 20.91 9.70 -18.17
CA GLU A 97 19.73 9.22 -18.90
C GLU A 97 18.44 9.70 -18.23
N SER A 98 17.49 10.24 -19.02
CA SER A 98 16.18 10.64 -18.51
C SER A 98 15.32 9.42 -18.15
N LEU A 99 14.32 9.61 -17.29
CA LEU A 99 13.35 8.57 -16.92
C LEU A 99 12.66 8.00 -18.17
N LEU A 100 12.22 8.87 -19.07
CA LEU A 100 11.50 8.45 -20.29
C LEU A 100 12.41 7.71 -21.27
N ASP A 101 13.69 8.10 -21.37
CA ASP A 101 14.66 7.37 -22.19
C ASP A 101 14.91 5.96 -21.63
N THR A 102 15.03 5.84 -20.32
CA THR A 102 15.15 4.54 -19.64
C THR A 102 13.94 3.65 -19.95
N ILE A 103 12.73 4.20 -19.83
CA ILE A 103 11.48 3.46 -20.10
C ILE A 103 11.41 3.06 -21.58
N ALA A 104 11.79 3.94 -22.50
CA ALA A 104 11.79 3.62 -23.93
C ALA A 104 12.73 2.45 -24.26
N ASN A 105 13.93 2.45 -23.68
CA ASN A 105 14.89 1.37 -23.87
C ASN A 105 14.38 0.04 -23.31
N LEU A 106 13.80 0.05 -22.09
CA LEU A 106 13.24 -1.14 -21.47
C LEU A 106 12.01 -1.66 -22.23
N SER A 107 11.18 -0.77 -22.75
CA SER A 107 10.03 -1.14 -23.59
C SER A 107 10.49 -1.85 -24.89
N ALA A 108 11.61 -1.40 -25.48
CA ALA A 108 12.21 -2.05 -26.64
C ALA A 108 12.72 -3.48 -26.33
N MET A 109 12.91 -3.82 -25.06
CA MET A 109 13.25 -5.17 -24.59
C MET A 109 12.01 -6.05 -24.37
N ALA A 110 10.88 -5.70 -24.95
CA ALA A 110 9.62 -6.42 -24.89
C ALA A 110 9.01 -6.54 -23.48
N ALA A 111 9.05 -5.45 -22.67
CA ALA A 111 8.37 -5.38 -21.41
C ALA A 111 6.85 -5.37 -21.61
N ASP A 112 6.13 -6.16 -20.81
CA ASP A 112 4.67 -6.18 -20.79
C ASP A 112 4.12 -5.44 -19.55
N MET A 113 4.91 -5.33 -18.50
CA MET A 113 4.51 -4.68 -17.26
C MET A 113 5.70 -4.04 -16.57
N PHE A 114 5.50 -2.83 -16.06
CA PHE A 114 6.44 -2.14 -15.19
C PHE A 114 5.86 -2.01 -13.78
N VAL A 115 6.62 -2.48 -12.79
CA VAL A 115 6.36 -2.21 -11.38
C VAL A 115 7.35 -1.14 -10.94
N VAL A 116 6.86 0.04 -10.57
CA VAL A 116 7.68 1.23 -10.40
C VAL A 116 7.62 1.73 -8.97
N ARG A 117 8.79 1.89 -8.34
CA ARG A 117 8.95 2.60 -7.07
C ARG A 117 9.90 3.77 -7.26
N HIS A 118 9.45 4.96 -6.91
CA HIS A 118 10.18 6.21 -7.15
C HIS A 118 10.08 7.15 -5.95
N SER A 119 11.13 7.95 -5.71
CA SER A 119 11.12 8.97 -4.65
C SER A 119 10.24 10.18 -4.96
N GLU A 120 9.93 10.42 -6.23
CA GLU A 120 9.12 11.55 -6.68
C GLU A 120 7.66 11.14 -6.93
N SER A 121 6.74 11.93 -6.38
CA SER A 121 5.31 11.75 -6.62
C SER A 121 4.99 12.00 -8.09
N GLY A 122 4.17 11.10 -8.67
CA GLY A 122 3.72 11.22 -10.05
C GLY A 122 4.57 10.50 -11.09
N ALA A 123 5.75 9.96 -10.74
CA ALA A 123 6.59 9.22 -11.69
C ALA A 123 5.86 8.04 -12.36
N PRO A 124 5.11 7.18 -11.65
CA PRO A 124 4.34 6.12 -12.29
C PRO A 124 3.27 6.62 -13.26
N TYR A 125 2.65 7.76 -12.99
CA TYR A 125 1.69 8.40 -13.90
C TYR A 125 2.36 8.83 -15.21
N LEU A 126 3.52 9.46 -15.09
CA LEU A 126 4.30 9.88 -16.26
C LEU A 126 4.68 8.68 -17.13
N ILE A 127 5.12 7.60 -16.52
CA ILE A 127 5.44 6.35 -17.23
C ILE A 127 4.19 5.78 -17.91
N ALA A 128 3.07 5.70 -17.21
CA ALA A 128 1.81 5.18 -17.76
C ALA A 128 1.32 5.98 -18.98
N GLN A 129 1.59 7.28 -19.03
CA GLN A 129 1.25 8.14 -20.18
C GLN A 129 2.13 7.90 -21.42
N HIS A 130 3.30 7.32 -21.26
CA HIS A 130 4.32 7.19 -22.33
C HIS A 130 4.58 5.76 -22.77
N VAL A 131 4.04 4.74 -22.06
CA VAL A 131 4.16 3.35 -22.48
C VAL A 131 3.23 3.03 -23.64
N ALA A 132 3.60 2.00 -24.41
CA ALA A 132 2.72 1.46 -25.44
C ALA A 132 1.39 0.94 -24.83
N PRO A 133 0.29 0.91 -25.61
CA PRO A 133 -1.04 0.54 -25.08
C PRO A 133 -1.10 -0.83 -24.40
N HIS A 134 -0.28 -1.79 -24.82
CA HIS A 134 -0.24 -3.14 -24.26
C HIS A 134 0.59 -3.26 -22.97
N VAL A 135 1.28 -2.19 -22.57
CA VAL A 135 2.15 -2.18 -21.38
C VAL A 135 1.36 -1.65 -20.18
N HIS A 136 1.42 -2.36 -19.07
CA HIS A 136 0.74 -2.02 -17.84
C HIS A 136 1.73 -1.49 -16.80
N VAL A 137 1.30 -0.53 -16.00
CA VAL A 137 2.12 0.09 -14.95
C VAL A 137 1.47 -0.12 -13.59
N ILE A 138 2.25 -0.60 -12.63
CA ILE A 138 1.85 -0.72 -11.23
C ILE A 138 2.76 0.15 -10.38
N ASN A 139 2.15 1.04 -9.60
CA ASN A 139 2.86 1.89 -8.64
C ASN A 139 3.19 1.08 -7.38
N ALA A 140 4.47 0.89 -7.11
CA ALA A 140 4.98 0.23 -5.89
C ALA A 140 5.41 1.24 -4.81
N GLY A 141 5.00 2.49 -4.95
CA GLY A 141 5.25 3.59 -4.03
C GLY A 141 5.92 4.78 -4.72
N ASP A 142 5.27 5.94 -4.71
CA ASP A 142 5.80 7.17 -5.30
C ASP A 142 5.79 8.32 -4.28
N GLY A 143 6.96 8.75 -3.86
CA GLY A 143 7.13 9.88 -2.96
C GLY A 143 6.30 9.76 -1.68
N ARG A 144 5.47 10.78 -1.41
CA ARG A 144 4.49 10.81 -0.32
C ARG A 144 3.06 10.60 -0.82
N HIS A 145 2.89 10.33 -2.10
CA HIS A 145 1.61 10.33 -2.80
C HIS A 145 0.82 9.07 -2.59
N ALA A 146 1.31 7.91 -3.05
CA ALA A 146 0.56 6.67 -3.04
C ALA A 146 1.42 5.42 -2.89
N HIS A 147 0.85 4.40 -2.29
CA HIS A 147 1.32 3.02 -2.30
C HIS A 147 0.10 2.11 -2.40
N PRO A 148 -0.50 2.02 -3.60
CA PRO A 148 -1.84 1.43 -3.76
C PRO A 148 -1.91 -0.05 -3.42
N THR A 149 -0.89 -0.85 -3.71
CA THR A 149 -0.92 -2.27 -3.35
C THR A 149 -0.85 -2.49 -1.84
N GLN A 150 -0.17 -1.61 -1.10
CA GLN A 150 -0.20 -1.63 0.36
C GLN A 150 -1.59 -1.28 0.87
N GLY A 151 -2.23 -0.25 0.33
CA GLY A 151 -3.60 0.10 0.67
C GLY A 151 -4.56 -1.06 0.41
N LEU A 152 -4.44 -1.72 -0.72
CA LEU A 152 -5.28 -2.87 -1.10
C LEU A 152 -5.05 -4.08 -0.19
N LEU A 153 -3.81 -4.39 0.17
CA LEU A 153 -3.55 -5.50 1.10
C LEU A 153 -4.06 -5.19 2.50
N ASP A 154 -4.03 -3.92 2.90
CA ASP A 154 -4.63 -3.50 4.17
C ASP A 154 -6.15 -3.70 4.13
N MET A 155 -6.81 -3.32 3.03
CA MET A 155 -8.24 -3.56 2.84
C MET A 155 -8.57 -5.05 2.82
N TYR A 156 -7.78 -5.85 2.14
CA TYR A 156 -7.94 -7.30 2.13
C TYR A 156 -7.86 -7.89 3.54
N THR A 157 -6.87 -7.47 4.31
CA THR A 157 -6.67 -7.93 5.69
C THR A 157 -7.87 -7.57 6.57
N ILE A 158 -8.35 -6.32 6.47
CA ILE A 158 -9.53 -5.87 7.23
C ILE A 158 -10.75 -6.70 6.85
N ARG A 159 -11.02 -6.89 5.55
CA ARG A 159 -12.17 -7.67 5.08
C ARG A 159 -12.08 -9.13 5.53
N HIS A 160 -10.90 -9.72 5.52
CA HIS A 160 -10.68 -11.09 5.95
C HIS A 160 -11.11 -11.31 7.41
N TYR A 161 -10.78 -10.40 8.31
CA TYR A 161 -11.09 -10.53 9.74
C TYR A 161 -12.44 -9.92 10.14
N LYS A 162 -12.89 -8.88 9.46
CA LYS A 162 -14.09 -8.12 9.85
C LYS A 162 -15.27 -8.28 8.90
N LYS A 163 -15.06 -8.83 7.71
CA LYS A 163 -16.03 -9.15 6.66
C LYS A 163 -16.67 -7.93 5.96
N ASP A 164 -17.09 -6.91 6.68
CA ASP A 164 -17.79 -5.72 6.17
C ASP A 164 -17.12 -4.44 6.69
N PHE A 165 -17.13 -3.39 5.87
CA PHE A 165 -16.59 -2.08 6.22
C PHE A 165 -17.64 -1.13 6.81
N SER A 166 -18.91 -1.35 6.54
CA SER A 166 -19.98 -0.38 6.81
C SER A 166 -20.19 -0.06 8.31
N ASN A 167 -19.76 -0.92 9.19
CA ASN A 167 -19.89 -0.74 10.66
C ASN A 167 -18.54 -0.57 11.35
N LEU A 168 -17.45 -0.42 10.61
CA LEU A 168 -16.11 -0.38 11.19
C LEU A 168 -15.66 1.04 11.52
N THR A 169 -14.97 1.15 12.63
CA THR A 169 -14.13 2.29 12.98
C THR A 169 -12.67 1.88 12.85
N VAL A 170 -11.95 2.55 11.98
CA VAL A 170 -10.52 2.31 11.69
C VAL A 170 -9.71 3.50 12.18
N ALA A 171 -8.73 3.24 13.04
CA ALA A 171 -7.79 4.25 13.53
C ALA A 171 -6.44 4.07 12.85
N ILE A 172 -5.96 5.11 12.19
CA ILE A 172 -4.62 5.17 11.57
C ILE A 172 -3.77 6.09 12.43
N VAL A 173 -2.74 5.54 13.06
CA VAL A 173 -1.95 6.21 14.10
C VAL A 173 -0.53 6.47 13.63
N GLY A 174 -0.09 7.70 13.72
CA GLY A 174 1.30 8.07 13.48
C GLY A 174 1.51 9.30 12.61
N ASP A 175 2.57 9.26 11.82
CA ASP A 175 2.89 10.32 10.85
C ASP A 175 2.03 10.20 9.59
N VAL A 176 0.78 10.59 9.71
CA VAL A 176 -0.20 10.50 8.62
C VAL A 176 0.15 11.50 7.50
N LEU A 177 0.62 12.69 7.85
CA LEU A 177 0.95 13.75 6.89
C LEU A 177 1.94 13.29 5.81
N HIS A 178 2.95 12.50 6.20
CA HIS A 178 4.03 12.07 5.32
C HIS A 178 3.89 10.61 4.85
N SER A 179 2.77 9.97 5.16
CA SER A 179 2.57 8.56 4.86
C SER A 179 1.76 8.36 3.57
N ARG A 180 2.41 7.83 2.54
CA ARG A 180 1.72 7.37 1.32
C ARG A 180 0.79 6.18 1.61
N VAL A 181 1.12 5.35 2.59
CA VAL A 181 0.27 4.23 3.03
C VAL A 181 -1.02 4.76 3.63
N ALA A 182 -0.94 5.73 4.56
CA ALA A 182 -2.12 6.33 5.17
C ALA A 182 -3.05 6.95 4.11
N ARG A 183 -2.51 7.67 3.13
CA ARG A 183 -3.30 8.26 2.04
C ARG A 183 -4.02 7.20 1.22
N SER A 184 -3.31 6.14 0.83
CA SER A 184 -3.91 5.03 0.08
C SER A 184 -5.00 4.31 0.88
N ASP A 185 -4.78 4.09 2.17
CA ASP A 185 -5.76 3.49 3.06
C ASP A 185 -7.02 4.36 3.23
N ILE A 186 -6.85 5.66 3.42
CA ILE A 186 -7.98 6.59 3.58
C ILE A 186 -8.86 6.57 2.33
N HIS A 187 -8.28 6.68 1.14
CA HIS A 187 -9.04 6.64 -0.11
C HIS A 187 -9.78 5.31 -0.29
N ALA A 188 -9.11 4.20 -0.04
CA ALA A 188 -9.72 2.87 -0.15
C ALA A 188 -10.84 2.66 0.86
N LEU A 189 -10.63 3.01 2.13
CA LEU A 189 -11.63 2.89 3.19
C LEU A 189 -12.87 3.73 2.90
N THR A 190 -12.68 4.96 2.45
CA THR A 190 -13.78 5.86 2.09
C THR A 190 -14.60 5.27 0.94
N THR A 191 -13.95 4.80 -0.12
CA THR A 191 -14.61 4.21 -1.29
C THR A 191 -15.34 2.92 -0.94
N LEU A 192 -14.77 2.09 -0.05
CA LEU A 192 -15.39 0.85 0.41
C LEU A 192 -16.51 1.06 1.45
N GLY A 193 -16.76 2.31 1.86
CA GLY A 193 -17.87 2.65 2.73
C GLY A 193 -17.62 2.42 4.21
N CYS A 194 -16.37 2.55 4.68
CA CYS A 194 -16.04 2.47 6.10
C CYS A 194 -16.83 3.52 6.90
N ALA A 195 -17.42 3.12 8.01
CA ALA A 195 -18.29 4.00 8.81
C ALA A 195 -17.52 5.19 9.39
N GLU A 196 -16.35 4.96 9.96
CA GLU A 196 -15.52 6.02 10.53
C GLU A 196 -14.04 5.72 10.32
N VAL A 197 -13.31 6.68 9.78
CA VAL A 197 -11.85 6.65 9.67
C VAL A 197 -11.28 7.74 10.56
N ARG A 198 -10.43 7.37 11.49
CA ARG A 198 -9.73 8.29 12.39
C ARG A 198 -8.27 8.35 12.04
N VAL A 199 -7.71 9.56 12.04
CA VAL A 199 -6.27 9.79 11.92
C VAL A 199 -5.79 10.34 13.24
N VAL A 200 -4.76 9.72 13.83
CA VAL A 200 -4.39 9.89 15.23
C VAL A 200 -2.89 10.21 15.32
N GLY A 201 -2.57 11.31 15.97
CA GLY A 201 -1.18 11.71 16.17
C GLY A 201 -1.04 13.15 16.63
N PRO A 202 0.20 13.60 16.90
CA PRO A 202 0.45 15.00 17.26
C PRO A 202 0.07 15.94 16.12
N LYS A 203 -0.27 17.18 16.45
CA LYS A 203 -0.71 18.21 15.47
C LYS A 203 0.26 18.43 14.33
N THR A 204 1.55 18.25 14.57
CA THR A 204 2.61 18.40 13.57
C THR A 204 2.60 17.29 12.52
N LEU A 205 2.09 16.11 12.86
CA LEU A 205 2.01 14.92 11.99
C LEU A 205 0.60 14.63 11.50
N VAL A 206 -0.41 15.16 12.16
CA VAL A 206 -1.82 15.03 11.79
C VAL A 206 -2.47 16.41 11.84
N PRO A 207 -2.28 17.24 10.81
CA PRO A 207 -2.89 18.58 10.76
C PRO A 207 -4.41 18.52 10.77
N SER A 208 -5.05 19.50 11.43
CA SER A 208 -6.50 19.55 11.57
C SER A 208 -7.26 19.65 10.23
N ASP A 209 -6.62 20.21 9.19
CA ASP A 209 -7.19 20.29 7.84
C ASP A 209 -7.34 18.94 7.14
N MET A 210 -6.74 17.88 7.65
CA MET A 210 -6.98 16.51 7.16
C MET A 210 -8.45 16.08 7.30
N ALA A 211 -9.23 16.73 8.15
CA ALA A 211 -10.66 16.52 8.24
C ALA A 211 -11.39 16.70 6.88
N GLN A 212 -10.81 17.49 5.97
CA GLN A 212 -11.32 17.68 4.61
C GLN A 212 -11.30 16.41 3.76
N MET A 213 -10.50 15.41 4.15
CA MET A 213 -10.49 14.09 3.50
C MET A 213 -11.63 13.18 3.96
N GLY A 214 -12.55 13.66 4.81
CA GLY A 214 -13.64 12.87 5.36
C GLY A 214 -13.24 12.00 6.55
N VAL A 215 -12.13 12.31 7.21
CA VAL A 215 -11.63 11.59 8.38
C VAL A 215 -11.82 12.41 9.66
N ARG A 216 -11.90 11.71 10.79
CA ARG A 216 -11.89 12.35 12.11
C ARG A 216 -10.45 12.50 12.57
N VAL A 217 -10.06 13.72 12.89
CA VAL A 217 -8.71 14.05 13.40
C VAL A 217 -8.70 13.92 14.93
N CYS A 218 -7.79 13.12 15.46
CA CYS A 218 -7.60 12.90 16.89
C CYS A 218 -6.16 13.21 17.27
N HIS A 219 -5.96 14.04 18.30
CA HIS A 219 -4.63 14.43 18.76
C HIS A 219 -4.20 13.73 20.05
N THR A 220 -4.99 12.78 20.53
CA THR A 220 -4.62 11.87 21.63
C THR A 220 -4.90 10.43 21.22
N LEU A 221 -4.09 9.52 21.71
CA LEU A 221 -4.28 8.09 21.42
C LEU A 221 -5.59 7.58 22.06
N GLU A 222 -5.93 8.05 23.25
CA GLU A 222 -7.17 7.68 23.92
C GLU A 222 -8.40 8.00 23.07
N GLU A 223 -8.49 9.21 22.54
CA GLU A 223 -9.59 9.62 21.67
C GLU A 223 -9.62 8.78 20.37
N GLY A 224 -8.45 8.54 19.80
CA GLY A 224 -8.35 7.80 18.54
C GLY A 224 -8.68 6.31 18.64
N LEU A 225 -8.34 5.67 19.73
CA LEU A 225 -8.53 4.21 19.91
C LEU A 225 -9.87 3.82 20.48
N ARG A 226 -10.57 4.73 21.16
CA ARG A 226 -11.81 4.39 21.88
C ARG A 226 -12.84 3.76 20.95
N GLY A 227 -13.15 2.49 21.20
CA GLY A 227 -14.14 1.73 20.43
C GLY A 227 -13.69 1.40 18.99
N ALA A 228 -12.41 1.50 18.66
CA ALA A 228 -11.92 1.14 17.35
C ALA A 228 -11.99 -0.37 17.09
N ASP A 229 -12.34 -0.73 15.86
CA ASP A 229 -12.37 -2.11 15.37
C ASP A 229 -11.02 -2.54 14.78
N VAL A 230 -10.33 -1.59 14.17
CA VAL A 230 -9.06 -1.79 13.47
C VAL A 230 -8.10 -0.67 13.84
N ILE A 231 -6.87 -1.03 14.15
CA ILE A 231 -5.80 -0.08 14.46
C ILE A 231 -4.66 -0.34 13.48
N ILE A 232 -4.31 0.68 12.69
CA ILE A 232 -3.17 0.64 11.78
C ILE A 232 -2.09 1.55 12.35
N MET A 233 -1.00 0.95 12.84
CA MET A 233 0.14 1.69 13.35
C MET A 233 1.11 1.98 12.22
N LEU A 234 1.42 3.25 12.01
CA LEU A 234 2.39 3.68 11.00
C LEU A 234 3.80 3.65 11.57
N ARG A 235 4.76 3.30 10.72
CA ARG A 235 6.16 3.38 11.06
C ARG A 235 6.55 4.85 11.29
N LEU A 236 7.17 5.14 12.45
CA LEU A 236 7.82 6.43 12.67
C LEU A 236 9.22 6.39 12.05
N GLN A 237 9.45 7.24 11.05
CA GLN A 237 10.75 7.29 10.38
C GLN A 237 11.74 8.10 11.21
N ASN A 238 12.81 7.43 11.69
CA ASN A 238 13.84 8.04 12.54
C ASN A 238 14.55 9.22 11.86
N GLU A 239 14.69 9.17 10.54
CA GLU A 239 15.29 10.25 9.75
C GLU A 239 14.52 11.57 9.87
N ARG A 240 13.24 11.52 10.21
CA ARG A 240 12.37 12.68 10.39
C ARG A 240 12.41 13.20 11.82
N MET A 241 12.97 12.45 12.75
CA MET A 241 13.09 12.85 14.16
C MET A 241 14.29 13.75 14.42
N SER A 242 15.22 13.89 13.50
CA SER A 242 16.33 14.85 13.58
C SER A 242 15.90 16.28 13.32
N GLY A 243 14.67 16.52 12.90
CA GLY A 243 14.05 17.84 12.75
C GLY A 243 13.16 18.21 13.93
N ALA A 244 12.74 19.48 14.00
CA ALA A 244 11.92 20.05 15.08
C ALA A 244 10.46 19.52 15.16
N LEU A 245 10.11 18.41 14.49
CA LEU A 245 8.75 17.90 14.39
C LEU A 245 8.35 17.02 15.57
N LEU A 246 9.32 16.35 16.22
CA LEU A 246 9.09 15.49 17.38
C LEU A 246 10.23 15.64 18.39
N PRO A 247 9.94 15.71 19.71
CA PRO A 247 10.96 15.91 20.73
C PRO A 247 11.88 14.69 20.91
N SER A 248 11.34 13.47 20.91
CA SER A 248 12.13 12.23 20.96
C SER A 248 11.26 11.00 20.67
N SER A 249 11.91 9.85 20.36
CA SER A 249 11.22 8.56 20.19
C SER A 249 10.58 8.09 21.50
N GLN A 250 11.19 8.38 22.65
CA GLN A 250 10.66 8.01 23.97
C GLN A 250 9.40 8.79 24.30
N GLU A 251 9.35 10.08 24.03
CA GLU A 251 8.17 10.90 24.21
C GLU A 251 7.05 10.53 23.25
N TYR A 252 7.38 10.22 22.01
CA TYR A 252 6.41 9.71 21.05
C TYR A 252 5.80 8.40 21.52
N PHE A 253 6.62 7.44 21.94
CA PHE A 253 6.13 6.17 22.49
C PHE A 253 5.21 6.36 23.70
N LYS A 254 5.57 7.24 24.60
CA LYS A 254 4.76 7.54 25.79
C LYS A 254 3.37 8.07 25.43
N SER A 255 3.28 8.92 24.40
CA SER A 255 2.01 9.57 24.02
C SER A 255 1.21 8.78 22.98
N PHE A 256 1.87 8.13 22.01
CA PHE A 256 1.24 7.51 20.85
C PHE A 256 1.67 6.06 20.59
N GLY A 257 2.61 5.52 21.35
CA GLY A 257 3.00 4.13 21.25
C GLY A 257 1.87 3.20 21.70
N LEU A 258 1.59 2.17 20.91
CA LEU A 258 0.56 1.20 21.27
C LEU A 258 1.12 0.17 22.22
N THR A 259 0.63 0.20 23.46
CA THR A 259 0.94 -0.74 24.55
C THR A 259 -0.26 -1.64 24.81
N PRO A 260 -0.08 -2.78 25.54
CA PRO A 260 -1.21 -3.61 25.91
C PRO A 260 -2.32 -2.85 26.67
N GLU A 261 -1.95 -1.93 27.55
CA GLU A 261 -2.89 -1.12 28.33
C GLU A 261 -3.70 -0.17 27.43
N LYS A 262 -3.04 0.50 26.49
CA LYS A 262 -3.70 1.42 25.54
C LYS A 262 -4.58 0.66 24.54
N LEU A 263 -4.18 -0.55 24.15
CA LEU A 263 -4.99 -1.40 23.29
C LEU A 263 -6.36 -1.73 23.88
N GLN A 264 -6.49 -1.76 25.21
CA GLN A 264 -7.76 -1.99 25.89
C GLN A 264 -8.80 -0.89 25.65
N LEU A 265 -8.40 0.30 25.20
CA LEU A 265 -9.32 1.36 24.79
C LEU A 265 -10.14 1.00 23.56
N ALA A 266 -9.58 0.19 22.68
CA ALA A 266 -10.25 -0.34 21.49
C ALA A 266 -11.19 -1.49 21.88
N LYS A 267 -11.97 -1.97 20.92
CA LYS A 267 -12.83 -3.14 21.15
C LYS A 267 -11.99 -4.37 21.46
N PRO A 268 -12.52 -5.33 22.26
CA PRO A 268 -11.79 -6.54 22.63
C PRO A 268 -11.36 -7.40 21.43
N ASP A 269 -12.10 -7.33 20.32
CA ASP A 269 -11.80 -8.04 19.08
C ASP A 269 -11.10 -7.17 18.03
N ALA A 270 -10.62 -6.00 18.43
CA ALA A 270 -9.87 -5.12 17.51
C ALA A 270 -8.62 -5.82 16.99
N ILE A 271 -8.35 -5.64 15.70
CA ILE A 271 -7.13 -6.13 15.07
C ILE A 271 -6.10 -5.02 14.97
N VAL A 272 -4.83 -5.39 15.13
CA VAL A 272 -3.68 -4.49 15.03
C VAL A 272 -2.89 -4.82 13.77
N MET A 273 -2.69 -3.80 12.94
CA MET A 273 -1.98 -3.86 11.66
C MET A 273 -0.79 -2.90 11.67
N HIS A 274 0.19 -3.18 10.83
CA HIS A 274 1.36 -2.33 10.61
C HIS A 274 1.92 -2.60 9.20
N PRO A 275 2.19 -1.57 8.39
CA PRO A 275 2.69 -1.79 7.02
C PRO A 275 4.14 -2.30 6.97
N GLY A 276 4.89 -2.18 8.09
CA GLY A 276 6.28 -2.55 8.21
C GLY A 276 7.26 -1.58 7.53
N PRO A 277 8.55 -1.67 7.84
CA PRO A 277 9.13 -2.41 8.98
C PRO A 277 8.76 -1.79 10.33
N ILE A 278 8.68 -2.63 11.36
CA ILE A 278 8.27 -2.22 12.72
C ILE A 278 9.46 -1.65 13.48
N ASN A 279 9.24 -0.53 14.20
CA ASN A 279 10.16 -0.02 15.21
C ASN A 279 9.61 -0.37 16.60
N ARG A 280 10.01 -1.54 17.12
CA ARG A 280 9.57 -2.00 18.45
C ARG A 280 10.01 -1.01 19.54
N GLY A 281 9.08 -0.61 20.39
CA GLY A 281 9.35 0.37 21.46
C GLY A 281 9.33 1.83 21.00
N VAL A 282 8.93 2.10 19.76
CA VAL A 282 8.75 3.46 19.22
C VAL A 282 7.28 3.73 18.92
N GLU A 283 6.70 3.12 17.89
CA GLU A 283 5.27 3.25 17.61
C GLU A 283 4.44 2.11 18.24
N ILE A 284 5.05 0.98 18.56
CA ILE A 284 4.34 -0.20 19.03
C ILE A 284 5.22 -1.03 19.97
N ASP A 285 4.61 -1.49 21.07
CA ASP A 285 5.25 -2.40 22.02
C ASP A 285 5.34 -3.82 21.45
N SER A 286 6.46 -4.52 21.73
CA SER A 286 6.65 -5.91 21.34
C SER A 286 5.54 -6.83 21.80
N ALA A 287 4.99 -6.61 23.01
CA ALA A 287 3.88 -7.40 23.54
C ALA A 287 2.60 -7.29 22.70
N VAL A 288 2.39 -6.16 22.03
CA VAL A 288 1.26 -5.98 21.09
C VAL A 288 1.55 -6.63 19.75
N VAL A 289 2.77 -6.45 19.22
CA VAL A 289 3.20 -7.09 17.95
C VAL A 289 3.04 -8.61 18.00
N ASP A 290 3.43 -9.20 19.10
CA ASP A 290 3.42 -10.65 19.32
C ASP A 290 2.13 -11.15 19.98
N GLY A 291 1.18 -10.25 20.24
CA GLY A 291 -0.08 -10.54 20.91
C GLY A 291 -1.16 -11.13 20.00
N ALA A 292 -2.24 -11.59 20.63
CA ALA A 292 -3.34 -12.28 19.94
C ALA A 292 -4.13 -11.40 18.97
N GLN A 293 -4.13 -10.09 19.14
CA GLN A 293 -4.85 -9.14 18.27
C GLN A 293 -4.02 -8.69 17.07
N SER A 294 -2.71 -9.01 17.04
CA SER A 294 -1.84 -8.67 15.93
C SER A 294 -2.12 -9.56 14.71
N VAL A 295 -2.35 -8.92 13.57
CA VAL A 295 -2.51 -9.59 12.28
C VAL A 295 -1.39 -9.17 11.30
N ILE A 296 -0.27 -8.72 11.83
CA ILE A 296 0.85 -8.15 11.05
C ILE A 296 1.49 -9.20 10.14
N LEU A 297 1.73 -10.41 10.62
CA LEU A 297 2.29 -11.48 9.79
C LEU A 297 1.32 -11.98 8.72
N PRO A 298 0.04 -12.26 9.02
CA PRO A 298 -0.96 -12.52 7.98
C PRO A 298 -1.04 -11.42 6.92
N GLN A 299 -0.95 -10.15 7.32
CA GLN A 299 -0.91 -9.00 6.42
C GLN A 299 0.21 -9.12 5.38
N VAL A 300 1.40 -9.53 5.77
CA VAL A 300 2.52 -9.76 4.85
C VAL A 300 2.19 -10.87 3.84
N THR A 301 1.62 -11.97 4.30
CA THR A 301 1.22 -13.10 3.46
C THR A 301 0.16 -12.69 2.44
N PHE A 302 -0.85 -11.96 2.87
CA PHE A 302 -1.93 -11.49 1.99
C PHE A 302 -1.42 -10.51 0.92
N GLY A 303 -0.34 -9.79 1.21
CA GLY A 303 0.28 -8.86 0.26
C GLY A 303 0.72 -9.52 -1.05
N ILE A 304 1.18 -10.76 -1.01
CA ILE A 304 1.57 -11.51 -2.21
C ILE A 304 0.32 -11.82 -3.06
N ALA A 305 -0.75 -12.31 -2.43
CA ALA A 305 -2.00 -12.62 -3.13
C ALA A 305 -2.65 -11.37 -3.76
N VAL A 306 -2.62 -10.24 -3.07
CA VAL A 306 -3.15 -8.96 -3.59
C VAL A 306 -2.34 -8.49 -4.79
N ARG A 307 -1.02 -8.59 -4.76
CA ARG A 307 -0.17 -8.23 -5.89
C ARG A 307 -0.38 -9.15 -7.08
N MET A 308 -0.57 -10.45 -6.85
CA MET A 308 -0.97 -11.38 -7.90
C MET A 308 -2.32 -10.98 -8.52
N ALA A 309 -3.29 -10.61 -7.71
CA ALA A 309 -4.61 -10.18 -8.18
C ALA A 309 -4.51 -8.95 -9.08
N VAL A 310 -3.78 -7.92 -8.66
CA VAL A 310 -3.59 -6.69 -9.43
C VAL A 310 -2.91 -7.01 -10.77
N MET A 311 -1.81 -7.75 -10.75
CA MET A 311 -1.07 -8.11 -11.96
C MET A 311 -1.94 -8.89 -12.95
N SER A 312 -2.70 -9.87 -12.46
CA SER A 312 -3.55 -10.69 -13.33
C SER A 312 -4.71 -9.89 -13.93
N ILE A 313 -5.31 -8.99 -13.18
CA ILE A 313 -6.41 -8.14 -13.64
C ILE A 313 -5.94 -7.17 -14.71
N VAL A 314 -4.87 -6.41 -14.46
CA VAL A 314 -4.37 -5.43 -15.44
C VAL A 314 -3.90 -6.11 -16.73
N ALA A 315 -3.23 -7.25 -16.62
CA ALA A 315 -2.74 -8.00 -17.78
C ALA A 315 -3.87 -8.64 -18.60
N GLY A 316 -5.02 -8.91 -17.98
CA GLY A 316 -6.20 -9.47 -18.64
C GLY A 316 -7.07 -8.45 -19.36
N ASN A 317 -6.82 -7.14 -19.19
CA ASN A 317 -7.63 -6.07 -19.75
C ASN A 317 -6.91 -5.39 -20.92
N GLU A 318 -7.65 -5.15 -21.99
CA GLU A 318 -7.15 -4.41 -23.16
C GLU A 318 -7.26 -2.90 -22.95
N PRO A 319 -6.40 -2.11 -23.60
CA PRO A 319 -6.38 -0.64 -23.46
C PRO A 319 -7.65 0.05 -23.96
#